data_f36dca41e0333f6f170f8092898c295b
#
_entry.id   f36dca41e0333f6f170f8092898c295b
#
_cell.length_a   1.000
_cell.length_b   1.000
_cell.length_c   1.000
_cell.angle_alpha   90.00
_cell.angle_beta   90.00
_cell.angle_gamma   90.00
#
_symmetry.space_group_name_H-M   'P 1'
#
loop_
_entity.id
_entity.type
_entity.pdbx_description
1 polymer ?
#
loop_
_entity_poly.entity_id
_entity_poly.type
_entity_poly.pdbx_seq_one_letter_code
_entity_poly.pdbx_strand_id
1 'polypeptide(L)'
;TRVESWLDRDNLKRETDERLDSASIYAMKTDYYRPLVWGNGTFAPITKFTVKGIVYYQGCSNVGYNTSDYARRLGLLVKQWRRDFNCGELPFYFVEIAPYWYNNADGTEAALLREQQYIASTQITNCCMVGNNDGAYKWEMKQIHPAQKRKVGERLAYAALSATYGVKG
;
A
#
# COMPACT_ATOMS: atom_id res chain seq x y z
N THR A 1 -4.38 -8.12 0.05
CA THR A 1 -5.14 -7.15 0.87
C THR A 1 -5.46 -5.91 0.06
N ARG A 2 -6.44 -5.13 0.48
CA ARG A 2 -6.79 -3.81 -0.03
C ARG A 2 -6.37 -2.74 0.96
N VAL A 3 -6.13 -1.49 0.52
CA VAL A 3 -5.77 -0.39 1.41
C VAL A 3 -6.85 -0.14 2.46
N GLU A 4 -8.13 -0.32 2.11
CA GLU A 4 -9.30 -0.18 2.99
C GLU A 4 -9.27 -1.14 4.19
N SER A 5 -8.65 -2.30 4.04
CA SER A 5 -8.52 -3.28 5.13
C SER A 5 -7.59 -2.81 6.25
N TRP A 6 -6.79 -1.77 6.01
CA TRP A 6 -5.82 -1.20 6.94
C TRP A 6 -6.25 0.13 7.55
N LEU A 7 -7.22 0.81 6.94
CA LEU A 7 -7.77 2.08 7.43
C LEU A 7 -8.59 1.88 8.70
N ASP A 8 -8.59 2.89 9.57
CA ASP A 8 -9.46 2.93 10.74
C ASP A 8 -10.93 3.25 10.37
N ARG A 9 -11.81 3.06 11.35
CA ARG A 9 -13.25 3.25 11.18
C ARG A 9 -13.62 4.70 10.83
N ASP A 10 -12.91 5.66 11.40
CA ASP A 10 -13.22 7.08 11.22
C ASP A 10 -12.85 7.53 9.80
N ASN A 11 -11.68 7.14 9.30
CA ASN A 11 -11.28 7.36 7.91
C ASN A 11 -12.25 6.69 6.94
N LEU A 12 -12.60 5.43 7.19
CA LEU A 12 -13.53 4.72 6.30
C LEU A 12 -14.92 5.37 6.26
N LYS A 13 -15.46 5.81 7.40
CA LYS A 13 -16.78 6.43 7.48
C LYS A 13 -16.86 7.83 6.86
N ARG A 14 -15.80 8.64 7.05
CA ARG A 14 -15.82 10.05 6.67
C ARG A 14 -15.28 10.29 5.27
N GLU A 15 -14.34 9.47 4.87
CA GLU A 15 -13.52 9.71 3.69
C GLU A 15 -13.77 8.69 2.57
N THR A 16 -14.59 7.67 2.81
CA THR A 16 -14.88 6.64 1.80
C THR A 16 -16.35 6.27 1.79
N ASP A 17 -16.75 5.56 0.76
CA ASP A 17 -18.09 4.96 0.58
C ASP A 17 -18.18 3.51 1.09
N GLU A 18 -17.17 3.04 1.82
CA GLU A 18 -17.12 1.66 2.32
C GLU A 18 -18.25 1.40 3.33
N ARG A 19 -18.99 0.33 3.11
CA ARG A 19 -20.04 -0.11 4.04
C ARG A 19 -19.43 -0.84 5.22
N LEU A 20 -19.68 -0.30 6.42
CA LEU A 20 -19.12 -0.83 7.68
C LEU A 20 -20.17 -1.49 8.58
N ASP A 21 -21.37 -1.73 8.09
CA ASP A 21 -22.35 -2.55 8.78
C ASP A 21 -21.95 -4.04 8.77
N SER A 22 -22.33 -4.78 9.80
CA SER A 22 -21.94 -6.17 9.96
C SER A 22 -22.39 -7.04 8.79
N ALA A 23 -23.58 -6.81 8.24
CA ALA A 23 -24.09 -7.59 7.12
C ALA A 23 -23.23 -7.40 5.87
N SER A 24 -22.85 -6.15 5.53
CA SER A 24 -21.99 -5.84 4.38
C SER A 24 -20.58 -6.43 4.57
N ILE A 25 -20.00 -6.30 5.76
CA ILE A 25 -18.66 -6.83 6.07
C ILE A 25 -18.64 -8.36 5.95
N TYR A 26 -19.61 -9.05 6.56
CA TYR A 26 -19.65 -10.51 6.53
C TYR A 26 -20.09 -11.10 5.19
N ALA A 27 -20.82 -10.33 4.36
CA ALA A 27 -21.14 -10.74 3.00
C ALA A 27 -19.94 -10.83 2.07
N MET A 28 -18.81 -10.18 2.41
CA MET A 28 -17.58 -10.28 1.63
C MET A 28 -16.99 -11.70 1.77
N LYS A 29 -16.93 -12.42 0.65
CA LYS A 29 -16.44 -13.82 0.61
C LYS A 29 -14.97 -13.96 1.02
N THR A 30 -14.19 -12.89 0.88
CA THR A 30 -12.75 -12.90 1.10
C THR A 30 -12.41 -12.08 2.34
N ASP A 31 -12.12 -12.74 3.45
CA ASP A 31 -11.89 -12.11 4.75
C ASP A 31 -10.80 -11.05 4.74
N TYR A 32 -9.70 -11.29 4.04
CA TYR A 32 -8.56 -10.35 3.97
C TYR A 32 -8.83 -9.09 3.12
N TYR A 33 -10.00 -8.97 2.51
CA TYR A 33 -10.46 -7.73 1.85
C TYR A 33 -11.40 -6.91 2.72
N ARG A 34 -11.87 -7.48 3.83
CA ARG A 34 -12.81 -6.78 4.71
C ARG A 34 -12.17 -5.51 5.26
N PRO A 35 -12.90 -4.38 5.24
CA PRO A 35 -12.47 -3.17 5.93
C PRO A 35 -12.11 -3.45 7.39
N LEU A 36 -11.16 -2.72 7.94
CA LEU A 36 -10.68 -2.80 9.33
C LEU A 36 -9.90 -4.06 9.72
N VAL A 37 -9.96 -5.14 8.95
CA VAL A 37 -9.45 -6.45 9.40
C VAL A 37 -7.96 -6.43 9.75
N TRP A 38 -7.15 -5.82 8.92
CA TRP A 38 -5.70 -5.72 9.15
C TRP A 38 -5.33 -4.55 10.05
N GLY A 39 -6.07 -3.43 9.93
CA GLY A 39 -5.90 -2.29 10.83
C GLY A 39 -6.09 -2.68 12.28
N ASN A 40 -7.18 -3.38 12.60
CA ASN A 40 -7.48 -3.79 13.97
C ASN A 40 -6.65 -4.99 14.44
N GLY A 41 -6.51 -6.02 13.59
CA GLY A 41 -5.91 -7.28 13.99
C GLY A 41 -4.38 -7.31 13.97
N THR A 42 -3.76 -6.52 13.08
CA THR A 42 -2.31 -6.60 12.84
C THR A 42 -1.61 -5.29 13.15
N PHE A 43 -2.14 -4.15 12.69
CA PHE A 43 -1.48 -2.87 12.84
C PHE A 43 -1.68 -2.27 14.25
N ALA A 44 -2.89 -2.22 14.77
CA ALA A 44 -3.17 -1.60 16.07
C ALA A 44 -2.31 -2.16 17.23
N PRO A 45 -2.03 -3.47 17.32
CA PRO A 45 -1.19 -4.00 18.39
C PRO A 45 0.26 -3.51 18.39
N ILE A 46 0.79 -3.09 17.23
CA ILE A 46 2.20 -2.68 17.10
C ILE A 46 2.43 -1.17 17.18
N THR A 47 1.38 -0.36 17.30
CA THR A 47 1.50 1.11 17.34
C THR A 47 2.25 1.66 18.56
N LYS A 48 2.48 0.83 19.58
CA LYS A 48 3.26 1.17 20.78
C LYS A 48 4.78 1.10 20.59
N PHE A 49 5.25 0.49 19.49
CA PHE A 49 6.67 0.43 19.20
C PHE A 49 7.20 1.74 18.63
N THR A 50 8.39 2.15 19.05
CA THR A 50 9.11 3.24 18.37
C THR A 50 9.68 2.74 17.07
N VAL A 51 9.35 3.40 15.97
CA VAL A 51 9.81 3.05 14.63
C VAL A 51 10.51 4.25 13.98
N LYS A 52 11.45 3.99 13.07
CA LYS A 52 12.21 5.02 12.36
C LYS A 52 11.62 5.37 10.98
N GLY A 53 10.75 4.55 10.49
CA GLY A 53 10.10 4.70 9.18
C GLY A 53 9.23 3.50 8.87
N ILE A 54 8.50 3.58 7.77
CA ILE A 54 7.57 2.54 7.33
C ILE A 54 7.97 2.10 5.93
N VAL A 55 8.07 0.79 5.71
CA VAL A 55 8.18 0.18 4.39
C VAL A 55 6.88 -0.55 4.06
N TYR A 56 6.36 -0.35 2.85
CA TYR A 56 5.03 -0.81 2.48
C TYR A 56 5.00 -1.41 1.07
N TYR A 57 4.43 -2.59 0.94
CA TYR A 57 4.26 -3.25 -0.35
C TYR A 57 2.85 -3.81 -0.48
N GLN A 58 1.96 -3.03 -1.05
CA GLN A 58 0.56 -3.37 -1.28
C GLN A 58 0.06 -2.61 -2.52
N GLY A 59 -1.02 -3.09 -3.13
CA GLY A 59 -1.70 -2.41 -4.23
C GLY A 59 -2.41 -3.38 -5.16
N CYS A 60 -1.85 -4.56 -5.41
CA CYS A 60 -2.37 -5.51 -6.40
C CYS A 60 -3.87 -5.83 -6.25
N SER A 61 -4.39 -5.84 -5.04
CA SER A 61 -5.83 -6.11 -4.78
C SER A 61 -6.72 -4.87 -4.95
N ASN A 62 -6.14 -3.70 -5.23
CA ASN A 62 -6.87 -2.49 -5.60
C ASN A 62 -6.93 -2.27 -7.13
N VAL A 63 -6.25 -3.12 -7.91
CA VAL A 63 -6.44 -3.14 -9.37
C VAL A 63 -7.88 -3.56 -9.66
N GLY A 64 -8.64 -2.70 -10.35
CA GLY A 64 -10.08 -2.89 -10.60
C GLY A 64 -10.98 -2.68 -9.38
N TYR A 65 -10.44 -2.20 -8.25
CA TYR A 65 -11.23 -1.85 -7.07
C TYR A 65 -10.77 -0.52 -6.47
N ASN A 66 -11.58 0.52 -6.61
CA ASN A 66 -11.27 1.88 -6.19
C ASN A 66 -9.92 2.39 -6.72
N THR A 67 -9.53 1.95 -7.92
CA THR A 67 -8.24 2.27 -8.52
C THR A 67 -8.01 3.77 -8.62
N SER A 68 -9.00 4.51 -9.12
CA SER A 68 -8.91 5.98 -9.31
C SER A 68 -8.79 6.78 -8.01
N ASP A 69 -9.14 6.19 -6.86
CA ASP A 69 -9.09 6.83 -5.54
C ASP A 69 -7.92 6.32 -4.67
N TYR A 70 -7.08 5.46 -5.23
CA TYR A 70 -6.03 4.79 -4.46
C TYR A 70 -5.02 5.77 -3.86
N ALA A 71 -4.59 6.80 -4.59
CA ALA A 71 -3.64 7.80 -4.11
C ALA A 71 -4.15 8.50 -2.83
N ARG A 72 -5.41 8.93 -2.85
CA ARG A 72 -6.04 9.58 -1.70
C ARG A 72 -6.17 8.61 -0.52
N ARG A 73 -6.62 7.38 -0.74
CA ARG A 73 -6.75 6.36 0.31
C ARG A 73 -5.39 5.98 0.91
N LEU A 74 -4.35 5.89 0.11
CA LEU A 74 -2.98 5.69 0.63
C LEU A 74 -2.52 6.88 1.47
N GLY A 75 -2.83 8.11 1.05
CA GLY A 75 -2.56 9.30 1.84
C GLY A 75 -3.25 9.31 3.21
N LEU A 76 -4.51 8.87 3.27
CA LEU A 76 -5.24 8.69 4.54
C LEU A 76 -4.57 7.64 5.42
N LEU A 77 -4.15 6.52 4.85
CA LEU A 77 -3.43 5.47 5.57
C LEU A 77 -2.13 5.98 6.19
N VAL A 78 -1.33 6.71 5.43
CA VAL A 78 -0.04 7.25 5.90
C VAL A 78 -0.27 8.25 7.05
N LYS A 79 -1.23 9.15 6.91
CA LYS A 79 -1.61 10.09 7.99
C LYS A 79 -2.06 9.36 9.24
N GLN A 80 -2.90 8.35 9.09
CA GLN A 80 -3.36 7.52 10.20
C GLN A 80 -2.19 6.83 10.89
N TRP A 81 -1.31 6.18 10.17
CA TRP A 81 -0.20 5.43 10.74
C TRP A 81 0.82 6.33 11.45
N ARG A 82 1.11 7.52 10.89
CA ARG A 82 1.93 8.54 11.56
C ARG A 82 1.32 9.01 12.88
N ARG A 83 0.02 9.27 12.89
CA ARG A 83 -0.73 9.61 14.12
C ARG A 83 -0.64 8.48 15.15
N ASP A 84 -0.90 7.25 14.74
CA ASP A 84 -1.04 6.11 15.63
C ASP A 84 0.31 5.65 16.22
N PHE A 85 1.40 5.70 15.46
CA PHE A 85 2.75 5.48 15.97
C PHE A 85 3.25 6.64 16.84
N ASN A 86 2.76 7.85 16.62
CA ASN A 86 3.15 9.05 17.35
C ASN A 86 4.68 9.28 17.42
N CYS A 87 5.39 8.97 16.33
CA CYS A 87 6.84 9.12 16.18
C CYS A 87 7.21 10.27 15.22
N GLY A 88 6.33 11.26 15.07
CA GLY A 88 6.50 12.41 14.16
C GLY A 88 6.18 12.07 12.70
N GLU A 89 6.76 12.84 11.79
CA GLU A 89 6.57 12.69 10.34
C GLU A 89 7.42 11.53 9.81
N LEU A 90 7.01 10.31 10.13
CA LEU A 90 7.72 9.09 9.73
C LEU A 90 7.89 9.01 8.20
N PRO A 91 9.09 8.73 7.69
CA PRO A 91 9.29 8.43 6.28
C PRO A 91 8.49 7.19 5.87
N PHE A 92 7.87 7.27 4.70
CA PHE A 92 7.06 6.20 4.14
C PHE A 92 7.60 5.78 2.78
N TYR A 93 8.18 4.59 2.72
CA TYR A 93 8.76 4.01 1.52
C TYR A 93 7.86 2.90 1.01
N PHE A 94 7.38 3.02 -0.22
CA PHE A 94 6.49 1.99 -0.75
C PHE A 94 6.91 1.50 -2.14
N VAL A 95 6.42 0.32 -2.48
CA VAL A 95 6.79 -0.41 -3.69
C VAL A 95 5.68 -0.28 -4.73
N GLU A 96 6.04 0.09 -5.94
CA GLU A 96 5.18 -0.04 -7.11
C GLU A 96 4.75 -1.49 -7.29
N ILE A 97 3.50 -1.74 -7.68
CA ILE A 97 3.03 -3.12 -7.93
C ILE A 97 3.84 -3.79 -9.02
N ALA A 98 4.21 -5.06 -8.79
CA ALA A 98 4.92 -5.86 -9.78
C ALA A 98 4.04 -6.17 -11.00
N PRO A 99 4.65 -6.51 -12.15
CA PRO A 99 3.91 -7.04 -13.28
C PRO A 99 3.13 -8.31 -12.90
N TYR A 100 1.87 -8.36 -13.32
CA TYR A 100 0.99 -9.50 -13.11
C TYR A 100 -0.11 -9.49 -14.18
N TRP A 101 -0.52 -10.63 -14.61
CA TRP A 101 -1.63 -10.78 -15.55
C TRP A 101 -2.97 -10.59 -14.85
N TYR A 102 -3.38 -9.34 -14.74
CA TYR A 102 -4.72 -8.98 -14.25
C TYR A 102 -5.75 -9.25 -15.35
N ASN A 103 -6.30 -10.31 -15.47
CA ASN A 103 -7.31 -10.82 -16.40
C ASN A 103 -8.30 -9.75 -16.99
N ASN A 104 -7.77 -8.63 -17.47
CA ASN A 104 -8.48 -7.58 -18.16
C ASN A 104 -8.00 -7.46 -19.61
N ALA A 105 -8.94 -7.16 -20.52
CA ALA A 105 -8.75 -7.29 -21.97
C ALA A 105 -7.62 -6.41 -22.52
N ASP A 106 -7.39 -5.22 -21.94
CA ASP A 106 -6.46 -4.21 -22.44
C ASP A 106 -5.28 -3.92 -21.49
N GLY A 107 -5.26 -4.53 -20.28
CA GLY A 107 -4.19 -4.34 -19.30
C GLY A 107 -4.12 -2.96 -18.66
N THR A 108 -5.08 -2.08 -18.90
CA THR A 108 -5.02 -0.68 -18.45
C THR A 108 -5.19 -0.50 -16.95
N GLU A 109 -5.95 -1.33 -16.26
CA GLU A 109 -6.24 -1.17 -14.83
C GLU A 109 -4.97 -1.20 -13.95
N ALA A 110 -4.00 -2.05 -14.29
CA ALA A 110 -2.72 -2.09 -13.58
C ALA A 110 -1.89 -0.82 -13.85
N ALA A 111 -1.96 -0.29 -15.07
CA ALA A 111 -1.30 0.97 -15.42
C ALA A 111 -1.91 2.15 -14.65
N LEU A 112 -3.25 2.21 -14.56
CA LEU A 112 -3.97 3.21 -13.78
C LEU A 112 -3.59 3.13 -12.28
N LEU A 113 -3.46 1.93 -11.71
CA LEU A 113 -3.02 1.82 -10.32
C LEU A 113 -1.58 2.32 -10.12
N ARG A 114 -0.65 2.01 -11.04
CA ARG A 114 0.73 2.53 -10.97
C ARG A 114 0.77 4.05 -11.08
N GLU A 115 -0.06 4.63 -11.94
CA GLU A 115 -0.25 6.09 -12.00
C GLU A 115 -0.71 6.65 -10.65
N GLN A 116 -1.70 6.01 -10.02
CA GLN A 116 -2.15 6.42 -8.68
C GLN A 116 -1.08 6.24 -7.61
N GLN A 117 -0.25 5.21 -7.69
CA GLN A 117 0.90 5.03 -6.82
C GLN A 117 1.93 6.17 -7.03
N TYR A 118 2.19 6.56 -8.29
CA TYR A 118 3.04 7.69 -8.60
C TYR A 118 2.46 9.01 -8.05
N ILE A 119 1.17 9.28 -8.27
CA ILE A 119 0.48 10.45 -7.71
C ILE A 119 0.62 10.48 -6.19
N ALA A 120 0.40 9.35 -5.51
CA ALA A 120 0.57 9.26 -4.06
C ALA A 120 2.00 9.65 -3.63
N SER A 121 3.03 9.21 -4.37
CA SER A 121 4.43 9.53 -4.05
C SER A 121 4.76 11.03 -4.18
N THR A 122 4.01 11.77 -4.99
CA THR A 122 4.20 13.22 -5.17
C THR A 122 3.36 14.05 -4.19
N GLN A 123 2.27 13.51 -3.69
CA GLN A 123 1.34 14.24 -2.80
C GLN A 123 1.57 13.99 -1.30
N ILE A 124 2.15 12.84 -0.96
CA ILE A 124 2.43 12.48 0.44
C ILE A 124 3.82 13.01 0.81
N THR A 125 3.88 13.87 1.82
CA THR A 125 5.16 14.39 2.34
C THR A 125 6.03 13.27 2.89
N ASN A 126 7.36 13.44 2.85
CA ASN A 126 8.33 12.47 3.37
C ASN A 126 8.02 11.03 2.90
N CYS A 127 7.81 10.89 1.59
CA CYS A 127 7.38 9.66 0.94
C CYS A 127 8.23 9.38 -0.29
N CYS A 128 8.52 8.12 -0.56
CA CYS A 128 9.22 7.70 -1.77
C CYS A 128 8.67 6.37 -2.27
N MET A 129 8.41 6.30 -3.58
CA MET A 129 8.06 5.06 -4.27
C MET A 129 9.30 4.46 -4.93
N VAL A 130 9.49 3.16 -4.78
CA VAL A 130 10.50 2.41 -5.52
C VAL A 130 9.84 1.62 -6.65
N GLY A 131 10.42 1.74 -7.86
CA GLY A 131 9.93 1.04 -9.04
C GLY A 131 10.09 -0.48 -8.92
N ASN A 132 9.16 -1.24 -9.50
CA ASN A 132 9.16 -2.71 -9.46
C ASN A 132 8.64 -3.35 -10.75
N ASN A 133 8.69 -2.65 -11.88
CA ASN A 133 8.26 -3.17 -13.19
C ASN A 133 9.11 -4.33 -13.71
N ASP A 134 10.32 -4.49 -13.20
CA ASP A 134 11.24 -5.58 -13.49
C ASP A 134 11.32 -6.61 -12.33
N GLY A 135 10.35 -6.55 -11.41
CA GLY A 135 10.30 -7.38 -10.20
C GLY A 135 9.73 -8.79 -10.40
N ALA A 136 9.33 -9.16 -11.62
CA ALA A 136 8.81 -10.49 -11.93
C ALA A 136 9.55 -11.10 -13.13
N TYR A 137 9.79 -12.39 -13.09
CA TYR A 137 10.26 -13.12 -14.25
C TYR A 137 9.12 -13.37 -15.24
N LYS A 138 9.44 -13.56 -16.52
CA LYS A 138 8.42 -13.80 -17.58
C LYS A 138 7.47 -14.96 -17.27
N TRP A 139 7.97 -16.00 -16.61
CA TRP A 139 7.18 -17.17 -16.21
C TRP A 139 6.33 -16.94 -14.96
N GLU A 140 6.55 -15.83 -14.23
CA GLU A 140 5.80 -15.46 -13.02
C GLU A 140 4.59 -14.57 -13.30
N MET A 141 4.28 -14.25 -14.56
CA MET A 141 3.19 -13.31 -14.88
C MET A 141 1.81 -13.72 -14.38
N LYS A 142 1.64 -14.98 -13.97
CA LYS A 142 0.43 -15.49 -13.28
C LYS A 142 0.62 -15.63 -11.76
N GLN A 143 1.79 -15.25 -11.22
CA GLN A 143 2.09 -15.27 -9.80
C GLN A 143 2.07 -13.83 -9.25
N ILE A 144 1.03 -13.50 -8.46
CA ILE A 144 0.87 -12.16 -7.89
C ILE A 144 1.94 -11.81 -6.83
N HIS A 145 2.67 -12.81 -6.35
CA HIS A 145 3.76 -12.67 -5.38
C HIS A 145 5.09 -13.14 -6.02
N PRO A 146 5.74 -12.33 -6.87
CA PRO A 146 6.96 -12.73 -7.56
C PRO A 146 8.10 -13.00 -6.56
N ALA A 147 9.03 -13.87 -6.93
CA ALA A 147 10.10 -14.36 -6.04
C ALA A 147 11.20 -13.32 -5.78
N GLN A 148 11.38 -12.32 -6.64
CA GLN A 148 12.49 -11.33 -6.56
C GLN A 148 12.36 -10.33 -5.39
N LYS A 149 12.22 -10.81 -4.15
CA LYS A 149 12.08 -9.95 -2.97
C LYS A 149 13.37 -9.24 -2.56
N ARG A 150 14.53 -9.84 -2.84
CA ARG A 150 15.83 -9.21 -2.55
C ARG A 150 15.98 -7.87 -3.27
N LYS A 151 15.67 -7.83 -4.57
CA LYS A 151 15.75 -6.62 -5.39
C LYS A 151 14.84 -5.49 -4.85
N VAL A 152 13.63 -5.85 -4.42
CA VAL A 152 12.69 -4.93 -3.77
C VAL A 152 13.27 -4.39 -2.46
N GLY A 153 13.80 -5.27 -1.61
CA GLY A 153 14.42 -4.89 -0.35
C GLY A 153 15.63 -3.98 -0.52
N GLU A 154 16.51 -4.26 -1.49
CA GLU A 154 17.68 -3.43 -1.82
C GLU A 154 17.23 -2.01 -2.27
N ARG A 155 16.22 -1.89 -3.12
CA ARG A 155 15.70 -0.58 -3.57
C ARG A 155 15.12 0.22 -2.42
N LEU A 156 14.34 -0.41 -1.54
CA LEU A 156 13.81 0.23 -0.34
C LEU A 156 14.94 0.67 0.61
N ALA A 157 15.97 -0.16 0.78
CA ALA A 157 17.14 0.18 1.60
C ALA A 157 17.90 1.38 1.03
N TYR A 158 18.16 1.42 -0.28
CA TYR A 158 18.82 2.56 -0.92
C TYR A 158 18.00 3.85 -0.79
N ALA A 159 16.68 3.77 -1.00
CA ALA A 159 15.80 4.91 -0.81
C ALA A 159 15.86 5.44 0.64
N ALA A 160 15.84 4.55 1.64
CA ALA A 160 15.92 4.92 3.04
C ALA A 160 17.32 5.48 3.41
N LEU A 161 18.39 4.84 2.95
CA LEU A 161 19.76 5.30 3.17
C LEU A 161 19.96 6.72 2.62
N SER A 162 19.48 6.99 1.42
CA SER A 162 19.59 8.31 0.81
C SER A 162 18.71 9.34 1.53
N ALA A 163 17.41 9.09 1.63
CA ALA A 163 16.44 10.11 2.08
C ALA A 163 16.39 10.28 3.61
N THR A 164 16.54 9.19 4.40
CA THR A 164 16.46 9.28 5.86
C THR A 164 17.84 9.43 6.51
N TYR A 165 18.86 8.75 5.97
CA TYR A 165 20.18 8.70 6.61
C TYR A 165 21.23 9.56 5.91
N GLY A 166 20.88 10.22 4.79
CA GLY A 166 21.77 11.13 4.07
C GLY A 166 23.01 10.47 3.44
N VAL A 167 22.97 9.16 3.25
CA VAL A 167 24.06 8.43 2.62
C VAL A 167 24.06 8.75 1.12
N LYS A 168 25.18 9.29 0.64
CA LYS A 168 25.37 9.54 -0.80
C LYS A 168 25.84 8.23 -1.45
N GLY A 169 25.13 7.79 -2.49
CA GLY A 169 25.51 6.66 -3.34
C GLY A 169 26.34 7.09 -4.53
#